data_7794366336e3b095e627457cf754670c
#
_entry.id   7794366336e3b095e627457cf754670c
#
_cell.length_a   1.000
_cell.length_b   1.000
_cell.length_c   1.000
_cell.angle_alpha   90.00
_cell.angle_beta   90.00
_cell.angle_gamma   90.00
#
_symmetry.space_group_name_H-M   'P 1'
#
loop_
_entity.id
_entity.type
_entity.pdbx_description
1 polymer ?
#
loop_
_entity_poly.entity_id
_entity_poly.type
_entity_poly.pdbx_seq_one_letter_code
_entity_poly.pdbx_strand_id
1 'polypeptide(L)'
;MEVVRSGTPRRGSRLSPEATAPLQLDRVLPGDCVTALEKLPEHSIDLVFADPPYNLQLQNDLKRPDDSKVDAVNDDWDQFASFAAYDEFTRAWLTACRRVMKPDAALWVIGSYHNIFRVGTALQDLGFWILNDVVWRKTNPMPNFRGRRFTNAHETLIWAAREKSSRYTFNYEALKAGNEDIQMRSDWTIPLCTGEERLKDGTGRKLHPTQKPESLIARAILSSTKPGDVVLDPFFGTGTTGAAARRLGRHYIGVEQDATYAARAQARCQAVEPLPSPSIAPFMTAREAPRVPFNALLERGLMKAGAKLTDSKGRVNALVRADGTISLRSGKDESVGSIHRIGAIAQGLEACNGWTYWHFDEKGSRQPIDSLRAKIRAEMASL
;
A
#
# COMPACT_ATOMS: atom_id res chain seq x y z
N MET A 1 30.92 -32.54 -64.51
CA MET A 1 30.24 -31.35 -63.99
C MET A 1 29.04 -31.81 -63.21
N GLU A 2 29.24 -31.99 -61.90
CA GLU A 2 28.19 -32.47 -60.99
C GLU A 2 27.62 -31.25 -60.27
N VAL A 3 26.30 -31.07 -60.35
CA VAL A 3 25.54 -29.96 -59.75
C VAL A 3 25.23 -30.34 -58.31
N VAL A 4 25.85 -29.69 -57.36
CA VAL A 4 25.59 -29.80 -55.92
C VAL A 4 24.29 -29.02 -55.62
N ARG A 5 23.24 -29.70 -55.17
CA ARG A 5 22.01 -29.10 -54.67
C ARG A 5 22.20 -28.63 -53.22
N SER A 6 22.11 -27.34 -52.99
CA SER A 6 22.09 -26.71 -51.67
C SER A 6 20.80 -27.05 -50.93
N GLY A 7 20.92 -27.73 -49.79
CA GLY A 7 19.81 -27.99 -48.89
C GLY A 7 19.43 -26.76 -48.06
N THR A 8 18.16 -26.43 -48.00
CA THR A 8 17.55 -25.38 -47.21
C THR A 8 17.61 -25.75 -45.71
N PRO A 9 17.98 -24.84 -44.80
CA PRO A 9 17.97 -25.15 -43.36
C PRO A 9 16.56 -25.28 -42.83
N ARG A 10 16.26 -26.36 -42.13
CA ARG A 10 15.03 -26.63 -41.42
C ARG A 10 14.83 -25.54 -40.36
N ARG A 11 13.70 -24.82 -40.43
CA ARG A 11 13.17 -23.91 -39.37
C ARG A 11 13.10 -24.69 -38.06
N GLY A 12 13.91 -24.31 -37.08
CA GLY A 12 13.78 -24.78 -35.70
C GLY A 12 12.37 -24.46 -35.17
N SER A 13 11.73 -25.48 -34.61
CA SER A 13 10.47 -25.32 -33.88
C SER A 13 10.66 -24.34 -32.74
N ARG A 14 9.99 -23.19 -32.80
CA ARG A 14 9.81 -22.33 -31.62
C ARG A 14 9.03 -23.17 -30.60
N LEU A 15 9.67 -23.52 -29.50
CA LEU A 15 8.97 -24.00 -28.31
C LEU A 15 7.94 -22.96 -27.94
N SER A 16 6.67 -23.31 -27.93
CA SER A 16 5.59 -22.49 -27.38
C SER A 16 5.93 -22.22 -25.91
N PRO A 17 5.75 -20.98 -25.40
CA PRO A 17 5.90 -20.75 -23.96
C PRO A 17 4.89 -21.66 -23.24
N GLU A 18 5.40 -22.54 -22.37
CA GLU A 18 4.53 -23.28 -21.45
C GLU A 18 3.63 -22.27 -20.76
N ALA A 19 2.33 -22.48 -20.84
CA ALA A 19 1.35 -21.66 -20.14
C ALA A 19 1.65 -21.78 -18.64
N THR A 20 2.25 -20.76 -18.07
CA THR A 20 2.48 -20.66 -16.64
C THR A 20 1.15 -20.84 -15.92
N ALA A 21 1.11 -21.77 -14.97
CA ALA A 21 -0.10 -22.01 -14.16
C ALA A 21 -0.58 -20.69 -13.53
N PRO A 22 -1.89 -20.47 -13.39
CA PRO A 22 -2.42 -19.24 -12.82
C PRO A 22 -1.87 -19.04 -11.40
N LEU A 23 -1.56 -17.79 -11.05
CA LEU A 23 -1.03 -17.41 -9.75
C LEU A 23 -2.03 -17.84 -8.64
N GLN A 24 -1.58 -18.69 -7.74
CA GLN A 24 -2.40 -19.10 -6.59
C GLN A 24 -2.26 -18.07 -5.47
N LEU A 25 -3.36 -17.35 -5.20
CA LEU A 25 -3.44 -16.30 -4.20
C LEU A 25 -3.73 -16.83 -2.79
N ASP A 26 -3.45 -16.01 -1.78
CA ASP A 26 -3.77 -16.22 -0.38
C ASP A 26 -3.15 -17.50 0.20
N ARG A 27 -1.87 -17.74 -0.16
CA ARG A 27 -1.12 -18.94 0.22
C ARG A 27 0.24 -18.63 0.81
N VAL A 28 0.67 -19.55 1.67
CA VAL A 28 2.04 -19.62 2.18
C VAL A 28 2.74 -20.79 1.48
N LEU A 29 3.86 -20.49 0.83
CA LEU A 29 4.71 -21.45 0.13
C LEU A 29 5.82 -21.89 1.08
N PRO A 30 5.90 -23.18 1.46
CA PRO A 30 6.98 -23.64 2.31
C PRO A 30 8.27 -23.79 1.48
N GLY A 31 9.41 -23.38 2.06
CA GLY A 31 10.73 -23.57 1.48
C GLY A 31 11.56 -22.30 1.35
N ASP A 32 12.68 -22.44 0.63
CA ASP A 32 13.60 -21.36 0.35
C ASP A 32 12.95 -20.27 -0.54
N CYS A 33 13.17 -19.01 -0.18
CA CYS A 33 12.50 -17.89 -0.85
C CYS A 33 12.89 -17.75 -2.33
N VAL A 34 14.15 -17.94 -2.70
CA VAL A 34 14.61 -17.82 -4.09
C VAL A 34 13.95 -18.91 -4.94
N THR A 35 14.04 -20.16 -4.49
CA THR A 35 13.46 -21.33 -5.17
C THR A 35 11.93 -21.22 -5.29
N ALA A 36 11.27 -20.71 -4.28
CA ALA A 36 9.81 -20.52 -4.30
C ALA A 36 9.41 -19.40 -5.29
N LEU A 37 10.14 -18.29 -5.27
CA LEU A 37 9.88 -17.17 -6.16
C LEU A 37 10.13 -17.52 -7.64
N GLU A 38 11.11 -18.34 -7.95
CA GLU A 38 11.39 -18.80 -9.34
C GLU A 38 10.18 -19.49 -9.98
N LYS A 39 9.31 -20.12 -9.18
CA LYS A 39 8.11 -20.81 -9.65
C LYS A 39 6.92 -19.87 -9.88
N LEU A 40 6.99 -18.64 -9.38
CA LEU A 40 5.91 -17.67 -9.58
C LEU A 40 6.00 -17.04 -10.97
N PRO A 41 4.85 -16.68 -11.58
CA PRO A 41 4.83 -15.96 -12.86
C PRO A 41 5.58 -14.63 -12.76
N GLU A 42 6.23 -14.23 -13.83
CA GLU A 42 6.79 -12.89 -13.95
C GLU A 42 5.68 -11.82 -13.92
N HIS A 43 6.01 -10.65 -13.40
CA HIS A 43 5.10 -9.50 -13.41
C HIS A 43 3.71 -9.77 -12.79
N SER A 44 3.67 -10.53 -11.69
CA SER A 44 2.43 -10.94 -11.03
C SER A 44 2.16 -10.24 -9.70
N ILE A 45 3.18 -9.59 -9.11
CA ILE A 45 3.15 -9.00 -7.77
C ILE A 45 3.07 -7.47 -7.84
N ASP A 46 2.17 -6.87 -7.05
CA ASP A 46 1.97 -5.43 -6.96
C ASP A 46 2.86 -4.77 -5.89
N LEU A 47 3.09 -5.47 -4.78
CA LEU A 47 3.91 -5.00 -3.67
C LEU A 47 4.74 -6.14 -3.10
N VAL A 48 6.02 -5.89 -2.85
CA VAL A 48 6.85 -6.74 -1.98
C VAL A 48 7.04 -6.03 -0.64
N PHE A 49 6.78 -6.74 0.47
CA PHE A 49 7.19 -6.33 1.81
C PHE A 49 8.13 -7.40 2.37
N ALA A 50 9.37 -7.04 2.67
CA ALA A 50 10.40 -7.97 3.07
C ALA A 50 11.02 -7.61 4.43
N ASP A 51 11.09 -8.58 5.32
CA ASP A 51 11.79 -8.53 6.62
C ASP A 51 12.90 -9.61 6.61
N PRO A 52 13.99 -9.41 5.83
CA PRO A 52 15.03 -10.42 5.64
C PRO A 52 15.82 -10.67 6.92
N PRO A 53 16.57 -11.77 7.01
CA PRO A 53 17.56 -11.97 8.07
C PRO A 53 18.47 -10.76 8.24
N TYR A 54 18.79 -10.41 9.50
CA TYR A 54 19.58 -9.20 9.81
C TYR A 54 21.07 -9.45 9.90
N ASN A 55 21.48 -10.73 9.93
CA ASN A 55 22.86 -11.14 10.17
C ASN A 55 23.40 -10.56 11.49
N LEU A 56 22.66 -10.76 12.57
CA LEU A 56 22.95 -10.12 13.86
C LEU A 56 24.29 -10.52 14.46
N GLN A 57 24.87 -11.66 14.05
CA GLN A 57 26.17 -12.18 14.50
C GLN A 57 26.33 -12.15 16.04
N LEU A 58 25.29 -12.56 16.76
CA LEU A 58 25.29 -12.63 18.20
C LEU A 58 26.20 -13.77 18.65
N GLN A 59 27.40 -13.44 19.11
CA GLN A 59 28.40 -14.41 19.53
C GLN A 59 28.16 -15.00 20.94
N ASN A 60 27.23 -14.43 21.74
CA ASN A 60 26.96 -14.84 23.11
C ASN A 60 25.49 -14.63 23.48
N ASP A 61 25.02 -15.43 24.41
CA ASP A 61 23.73 -15.25 25.09
C ASP A 61 23.60 -13.83 25.67
N LEU A 62 22.58 -13.11 25.26
CA LEU A 62 22.22 -11.83 25.88
C LEU A 62 21.54 -12.11 27.22
N LYS A 63 22.14 -11.65 28.31
CA LYS A 63 21.56 -11.74 29.65
C LYS A 63 21.03 -10.38 30.11
N ARG A 64 19.89 -10.41 30.83
CA ARG A 64 19.39 -9.25 31.57
C ARG A 64 20.21 -9.01 32.84
N PRO A 65 20.03 -7.87 33.52
CA PRO A 65 20.70 -7.59 34.79
C PRO A 65 20.41 -8.61 35.91
N ASP A 66 19.31 -9.35 35.81
CA ASP A 66 18.89 -10.42 36.71
C ASP A 66 19.39 -11.82 36.30
N ASP A 67 20.40 -11.89 35.41
CA ASP A 67 20.98 -13.10 34.81
C ASP A 67 19.99 -13.96 33.97
N SER A 68 18.74 -13.53 33.81
CA SER A 68 17.81 -14.21 32.93
C SER A 68 18.24 -14.05 31.48
N LYS A 69 18.17 -15.14 30.68
CA LYS A 69 18.47 -15.09 29.25
C LYS A 69 17.46 -14.21 28.52
N VAL A 70 17.94 -13.31 27.68
CA VAL A 70 17.11 -12.63 26.70
C VAL A 70 16.87 -13.65 25.59
N ASP A 71 15.61 -13.91 25.28
CA ASP A 71 15.20 -14.66 24.10
C ASP A 71 15.55 -13.79 22.85
N ALA A 72 16.79 -13.91 22.41
CA ALA A 72 17.36 -13.21 21.27
C ALA A 72 17.39 -14.16 20.07
N VAL A 73 17.34 -13.60 18.88
CA VAL A 73 17.48 -14.37 17.65
C VAL A 73 18.88 -15.01 17.62
N ASN A 74 18.94 -16.29 17.83
CA ASN A 74 20.15 -17.11 17.75
C ASN A 74 19.92 -18.29 16.80
N ASP A 75 18.96 -18.12 15.91
CA ASP A 75 18.54 -19.14 14.97
C ASP A 75 19.51 -19.20 13.79
N ASP A 76 19.75 -20.40 13.24
CA ASP A 76 20.68 -20.67 12.14
C ASP A 76 20.37 -19.84 10.87
N TRP A 77 19.11 -19.49 10.66
CA TRP A 77 18.67 -18.70 9.50
C TRP A 77 19.19 -17.24 9.51
N ASP A 78 19.61 -16.70 10.65
CA ASP A 78 20.18 -15.32 10.77
C ASP A 78 21.74 -15.34 10.84
N GLN A 79 22.37 -16.47 10.57
CA GLN A 79 23.82 -16.61 10.64
C GLN A 79 24.42 -16.83 9.24
N PHE A 80 25.31 -15.92 8.83
CA PHE A 80 26.03 -16.01 7.57
C PHE A 80 27.53 -16.12 7.84
N ALA A 81 28.22 -16.96 7.06
CA ALA A 81 29.66 -17.21 7.21
C ALA A 81 30.50 -15.95 6.99
N SER A 82 30.01 -14.99 6.19
CA SER A 82 30.68 -13.72 5.90
C SER A 82 29.70 -12.68 5.40
N PHE A 83 30.15 -11.42 5.38
CA PHE A 83 29.37 -10.37 4.70
C PHE A 83 29.23 -10.60 3.20
N ALA A 84 30.20 -11.23 2.56
CA ALA A 84 30.09 -11.59 1.14
C ALA A 84 28.95 -12.61 0.90
N ALA A 85 28.84 -13.63 1.75
CA ALA A 85 27.74 -14.61 1.69
C ALA A 85 26.37 -13.93 1.95
N TYR A 86 26.31 -12.98 2.87
CA TYR A 86 25.10 -12.19 3.10
C TYR A 86 24.73 -11.33 1.89
N ASP A 87 25.71 -10.71 1.23
CA ASP A 87 25.48 -9.89 0.04
C ASP A 87 25.01 -10.75 -1.15
N GLU A 88 25.57 -11.94 -1.32
CA GLU A 88 25.13 -12.90 -2.33
C GLU A 88 23.67 -13.33 -2.12
N PHE A 89 23.35 -13.74 -0.91
CA PHE A 89 21.96 -14.05 -0.50
C PHE A 89 21.02 -12.86 -0.76
N THR A 90 21.44 -11.64 -0.37
CA THR A 90 20.65 -10.44 -0.54
C THR A 90 20.37 -10.14 -2.01
N ARG A 91 21.39 -10.28 -2.88
CA ARG A 91 21.24 -10.10 -4.32
C ARG A 91 20.34 -11.18 -4.95
N ALA A 92 20.44 -12.41 -4.49
CA ALA A 92 19.66 -13.53 -5.02
C ALA A 92 18.15 -13.31 -4.79
N TRP A 93 17.73 -13.07 -3.53
CA TRP A 93 16.30 -12.87 -3.26
C TRP A 93 15.74 -11.56 -3.83
N LEU A 94 16.52 -10.47 -3.86
CA LEU A 94 16.11 -9.23 -4.50
C LEU A 94 15.91 -9.40 -6.01
N THR A 95 16.79 -10.14 -6.68
CA THR A 95 16.67 -10.47 -8.10
C THR A 95 15.42 -11.29 -8.37
N ALA A 96 15.15 -12.30 -7.55
CA ALA A 96 13.95 -13.12 -7.65
C ALA A 96 12.67 -12.28 -7.44
N CYS A 97 12.67 -11.38 -6.43
CA CYS A 97 11.58 -10.43 -6.23
C CYS A 97 11.37 -9.51 -7.44
N ARG A 98 12.46 -8.92 -7.99
CA ARG A 98 12.38 -8.02 -9.14
C ARG A 98 11.78 -8.69 -10.37
N ARG A 99 12.01 -9.98 -10.57
CA ARG A 99 11.43 -10.76 -11.67
C ARG A 99 9.91 -10.86 -11.55
N VAL A 100 9.40 -11.18 -10.36
CA VAL A 100 7.96 -11.38 -10.14
C VAL A 100 7.18 -10.07 -9.98
N MET A 101 7.84 -8.96 -9.66
CA MET A 101 7.23 -7.64 -9.54
C MET A 101 6.71 -7.14 -10.88
N LYS A 102 5.48 -6.61 -10.90
CA LYS A 102 4.93 -5.87 -12.04
C LYS A 102 5.79 -4.64 -12.37
N PRO A 103 5.74 -4.08 -13.58
CA PRO A 103 6.52 -2.88 -13.95
C PRO A 103 6.32 -1.70 -12.98
N ASP A 104 5.10 -1.51 -12.50
CA ASP A 104 4.70 -0.42 -11.61
C ASP A 104 4.64 -0.81 -10.13
N ALA A 105 5.16 -1.99 -9.78
CA ALA A 105 5.20 -2.48 -8.41
C ALA A 105 6.21 -1.73 -7.53
N ALA A 106 5.96 -1.74 -6.23
CA ALA A 106 6.84 -1.19 -5.22
C ALA A 106 7.39 -2.29 -4.29
N LEU A 107 8.46 -1.95 -3.59
CA LEU A 107 9.12 -2.81 -2.60
C LEU A 107 9.33 -2.02 -1.31
N TRP A 108 9.05 -2.64 -0.17
CA TRP A 108 9.48 -2.22 1.14
C TRP A 108 10.42 -3.26 1.74
N VAL A 109 11.59 -2.84 2.21
CA VAL A 109 12.50 -3.71 2.96
C VAL A 109 12.78 -3.06 4.30
N ILE A 110 12.50 -3.80 5.39
CA ILE A 110 12.84 -3.35 6.74
C ILE A 110 14.16 -3.96 7.17
N GLY A 111 14.93 -3.21 7.95
CA GLY A 111 16.19 -3.67 8.51
C GLY A 111 16.70 -2.79 9.65
N SER A 112 17.72 -3.29 10.30
CA SER A 112 18.46 -2.55 11.32
C SER A 112 19.81 -2.05 10.80
N TYR A 113 20.58 -1.35 11.63
CA TYR A 113 21.94 -0.92 11.28
C TYR A 113 22.89 -2.07 10.93
N HIS A 114 22.53 -3.32 11.23
CA HIS A 114 23.37 -4.48 10.88
C HIS A 114 23.35 -4.77 9.38
N ASN A 115 22.22 -4.59 8.72
CA ASN A 115 22.00 -5.05 7.36
C ASN A 115 21.50 -3.99 6.36
N ILE A 116 20.78 -2.94 6.84
CA ILE A 116 20.03 -2.05 5.95
C ILE A 116 20.90 -1.33 4.91
N PHE A 117 22.14 -0.98 5.26
CA PHE A 117 23.07 -0.30 4.34
C PHE A 117 23.53 -1.22 3.20
N ARG A 118 23.74 -2.53 3.49
CA ARG A 118 24.07 -3.53 2.48
C ARG A 118 22.89 -3.81 1.56
N VAL A 119 21.71 -3.94 2.15
CA VAL A 119 20.46 -4.08 1.40
C VAL A 119 20.23 -2.87 0.50
N GLY A 120 20.44 -1.65 0.99
CA GLY A 120 20.33 -0.43 0.20
C GLY A 120 21.29 -0.40 -0.99
N THR A 121 22.55 -0.83 -0.80
CA THR A 121 23.53 -0.96 -1.89
C THR A 121 23.07 -1.98 -2.92
N ALA A 122 22.65 -3.17 -2.47
CA ALA A 122 22.18 -4.22 -3.37
C ALA A 122 20.95 -3.79 -4.20
N LEU A 123 20.01 -3.05 -3.58
CA LEU A 123 18.85 -2.48 -4.29
C LEU A 123 19.29 -1.56 -5.43
N GLN A 124 20.22 -0.63 -5.17
CA GLN A 124 20.71 0.31 -6.16
C GLN A 124 21.48 -0.41 -7.29
N ASP A 125 22.34 -1.36 -6.95
CA ASP A 125 23.11 -2.16 -7.92
C ASP A 125 22.20 -3.00 -8.84
N LEU A 126 21.06 -3.49 -8.32
CA LEU A 126 20.08 -4.25 -9.08
C LEU A 126 19.10 -3.37 -9.87
N GLY A 127 19.26 -2.04 -9.82
CA GLY A 127 18.45 -1.09 -10.59
C GLY A 127 17.09 -0.77 -10.01
N PHE A 128 16.84 -1.05 -8.72
CA PHE A 128 15.69 -0.51 -8.03
C PHE A 128 15.84 1.00 -7.84
N TRP A 129 14.73 1.72 -7.91
CA TRP A 129 14.70 3.16 -7.68
C TRP A 129 14.22 3.47 -6.27
N ILE A 130 15.15 3.84 -5.37
CA ILE A 130 14.81 4.18 -3.99
C ILE A 130 14.00 5.47 -3.97
N LEU A 131 12.83 5.43 -3.35
CA LEU A 131 11.88 6.54 -3.23
C LEU A 131 12.07 7.29 -1.91
N ASN A 132 12.14 6.55 -0.80
CA ASN A 132 12.44 7.06 0.53
C ASN A 132 13.15 6.01 1.39
N ASP A 133 13.88 6.50 2.38
CA ASP A 133 14.11 5.81 3.64
C ASP A 133 13.06 6.27 4.66
N VAL A 134 12.51 5.35 5.40
CA VAL A 134 11.53 5.62 6.46
C VAL A 134 12.06 5.09 7.78
N VAL A 135 12.11 5.95 8.78
CA VAL A 135 12.56 5.59 10.13
C VAL A 135 11.35 5.18 10.97
N TRP A 136 11.27 3.90 11.32
CA TRP A 136 10.32 3.44 12.32
C TRP A 136 10.88 3.67 13.73
N ARG A 137 10.35 4.67 14.41
CA ARG A 137 10.67 5.00 15.81
C ARG A 137 9.80 4.15 16.73
N LYS A 138 10.47 3.33 17.56
CA LYS A 138 9.83 2.47 18.57
C LYS A 138 9.48 3.32 19.79
N THR A 139 8.22 3.28 20.24
CA THR A 139 7.83 4.02 21.47
C THR A 139 8.30 3.34 22.75
N ASN A 140 8.56 2.04 22.69
CA ASN A 140 8.95 1.18 23.81
C ASN A 140 10.17 0.31 23.47
N PRO A 141 11.33 0.94 23.07
CA PRO A 141 12.51 0.18 22.68
C PRO A 141 13.10 -0.56 23.88
N MET A 142 13.67 -1.74 23.60
CA MET A 142 14.38 -2.50 24.63
C MET A 142 15.68 -1.77 24.98
N PRO A 143 15.98 -1.51 26.27
CA PRO A 143 17.19 -0.82 26.68
C PRO A 143 18.44 -1.66 26.38
N ASN A 144 19.59 -0.98 26.21
CA ASN A 144 20.88 -1.64 26.16
C ASN A 144 21.36 -1.95 27.56
N PHE A 145 21.17 -3.17 28.01
CA PHE A 145 21.46 -3.60 29.39
C PHE A 145 22.94 -3.47 29.80
N ARG A 146 23.87 -3.49 28.84
CA ARG A 146 25.31 -3.32 29.13
C ARG A 146 25.75 -1.86 29.18
N GLY A 147 24.91 -0.90 28.86
CA GLY A 147 25.21 0.53 28.88
C GLY A 147 26.37 0.98 27.98
N ARG A 148 26.75 0.17 26.98
CA ARG A 148 27.90 0.42 26.09
C ARG A 148 27.52 0.98 24.72
N ARG A 149 26.26 1.07 24.41
CA ARG A 149 25.70 1.61 23.17
C ARG A 149 24.38 2.32 23.45
N PHE A 150 23.95 3.15 22.54
CA PHE A 150 22.61 3.73 22.60
C PHE A 150 21.54 2.64 22.53
N THR A 151 20.39 2.91 23.12
CA THR A 151 19.19 2.08 22.94
C THR A 151 18.82 2.03 21.46
N ASN A 152 18.60 0.84 20.90
CA ASN A 152 18.18 0.68 19.52
C ASN A 152 16.70 1.06 19.35
N ALA A 153 16.46 2.37 19.27
CA ALA A 153 15.12 2.96 19.31
C ALA A 153 14.44 3.05 17.94
N HIS A 154 15.09 2.63 16.86
CA HIS A 154 14.51 2.67 15.53
C HIS A 154 14.99 1.51 14.64
N GLU A 155 14.23 1.26 13.59
CA GLU A 155 14.62 0.49 12.41
C GLU A 155 14.35 1.32 11.17
N THR A 156 14.99 0.98 10.07
CA THR A 156 14.84 1.68 8.79
C THR A 156 14.08 0.81 7.81
N LEU A 157 13.12 1.40 7.11
CA LEU A 157 12.49 0.79 5.96
C LEU A 157 12.98 1.52 4.71
N ILE A 158 13.43 0.78 3.69
CA ILE A 158 13.68 1.34 2.37
C ILE A 158 12.46 1.09 1.51
N TRP A 159 11.89 2.17 0.97
CA TRP A 159 10.83 2.12 -0.02
C TRP A 159 11.40 2.37 -1.41
N ALA A 160 11.18 1.44 -2.32
CA ALA A 160 11.70 1.52 -3.67
C ALA A 160 10.66 1.12 -4.71
N ALA A 161 10.73 1.73 -5.89
CA ALA A 161 10.05 1.26 -7.08
C ALA A 161 10.92 0.22 -7.80
N ARG A 162 10.31 -0.62 -8.64
CA ARG A 162 11.02 -1.62 -9.44
C ARG A 162 12.12 -1.01 -10.32
N GLU A 163 11.87 0.19 -10.86
CA GLU A 163 12.82 0.98 -11.64
C GLU A 163 12.40 2.46 -11.68
N LYS A 164 13.26 3.33 -12.20
CA LYS A 164 13.02 4.79 -12.26
C LYS A 164 11.78 5.18 -13.07
N SER A 165 11.43 4.40 -14.09
CA SER A 165 10.28 4.65 -14.98
C SER A 165 8.94 4.13 -14.41
N SER A 166 8.95 3.37 -13.32
CA SER A 166 7.75 2.80 -12.70
C SER A 166 6.75 3.87 -12.26
N ARG A 167 5.48 3.63 -12.54
CA ARG A 167 4.35 4.48 -12.09
C ARG A 167 3.73 3.88 -10.83
N TYR A 168 4.53 3.77 -9.79
CA TYR A 168 4.15 3.15 -8.53
C TYR A 168 2.92 3.80 -7.90
N THR A 169 2.14 3.02 -7.17
CA THR A 169 1.01 3.53 -6.38
C THR A 169 1.53 4.25 -5.14
N PHE A 170 1.06 5.48 -4.90
CA PHE A 170 1.21 6.19 -3.64
C PHE A 170 -0.09 6.90 -3.29
N ASN A 171 -0.74 6.44 -2.25
CA ASN A 171 -2.05 6.95 -1.82
C ASN A 171 -1.91 8.23 -0.99
N TYR A 172 -1.25 9.24 -1.57
CA TYR A 172 -0.88 10.51 -0.93
C TYR A 172 -2.04 11.18 -0.20
N GLU A 173 -3.16 11.36 -0.87
CA GLU A 173 -4.30 12.09 -0.32
C GLU A 173 -4.98 11.31 0.83
N ALA A 174 -5.04 9.99 0.74
CA ALA A 174 -5.56 9.16 1.82
C ALA A 174 -4.67 9.24 3.06
N LEU A 175 -3.36 9.17 2.88
CA LEU A 175 -2.38 9.31 3.96
C LEU A 175 -2.44 10.70 4.59
N LYS A 176 -2.59 11.75 3.79
CA LYS A 176 -2.73 13.13 4.24
C LYS A 176 -4.03 13.33 5.03
N ALA A 177 -5.16 12.85 4.50
CA ALA A 177 -6.46 12.93 5.18
C ALA A 177 -6.45 12.18 6.52
N GLY A 178 -5.78 11.03 6.59
CA GLY A 178 -5.59 10.27 7.84
C GLY A 178 -4.57 10.90 8.82
N ASN A 179 -3.89 11.99 8.42
CA ASN A 179 -2.87 12.70 9.20
C ASN A 179 -3.23 14.20 9.37
N GLU A 180 -4.50 14.49 9.68
CA GLU A 180 -5.00 15.87 9.93
C GLU A 180 -4.74 16.83 8.75
N ASP A 181 -4.87 16.36 7.53
CA ASP A 181 -4.55 17.08 6.29
C ASP A 181 -3.09 17.55 6.16
N ILE A 182 -2.19 16.98 6.95
CA ILE A 182 -0.75 17.22 6.89
C ILE A 182 -0.09 16.05 6.16
N GLN A 183 0.86 16.34 5.27
CA GLN A 183 1.63 15.31 4.57
C GLN A 183 2.29 14.34 5.57
N MET A 184 2.11 13.04 5.36
CA MET A 184 2.76 12.00 6.16
C MET A 184 4.28 12.10 6.05
N ARG A 185 4.94 12.05 7.19
CA ARG A 185 6.41 12.14 7.28
C ARG A 185 7.05 10.76 7.19
N SER A 186 8.35 10.73 6.91
CA SER A 186 9.17 9.51 6.85
C SER A 186 9.70 9.04 8.22
N ASP A 187 9.22 9.61 9.33
CA ASP A 187 9.54 9.17 10.70
C ASP A 187 8.26 8.66 11.39
N TRP A 188 8.06 7.35 11.34
CA TRP A 188 6.85 6.71 11.87
C TRP A 188 7.04 6.30 13.34
N THR A 189 6.18 6.79 14.20
CA THR A 189 6.18 6.43 15.62
C THR A 189 5.14 5.34 15.85
N ILE A 190 5.61 4.10 16.04
CA ILE A 190 4.77 2.90 16.20
C ILE A 190 5.38 2.04 17.31
N PRO A 191 4.58 1.49 18.26
CA PRO A 191 5.08 0.59 19.28
C PRO A 191 5.59 -0.74 18.69
N LEU A 192 6.47 -1.41 19.42
CA LEU A 192 6.80 -2.81 19.15
C LEU A 192 5.55 -3.68 19.33
N CYS A 193 5.50 -4.77 18.58
CA CYS A 193 4.46 -5.79 18.77
C CYS A 193 4.51 -6.35 20.20
N THR A 194 3.45 -6.12 20.98
CA THR A 194 3.32 -6.53 22.39
C THR A 194 1.87 -6.92 22.70
N GLY A 195 1.64 -7.40 23.92
CA GLY A 195 0.29 -7.74 24.39
C GLY A 195 -0.38 -8.87 23.61
N GLU A 196 -1.64 -8.68 23.25
CA GLU A 196 -2.48 -9.67 22.54
C GLU A 196 -2.09 -9.83 21.07
N GLU A 197 -1.54 -8.80 20.44
CA GLU A 197 -1.06 -8.87 19.06
C GLU A 197 0.09 -9.88 18.93
N ARG A 198 0.88 -10.03 20.01
CA ARG A 198 2.03 -10.92 19.97
C ARG A 198 1.61 -12.37 20.08
N LEU A 199 1.91 -13.13 19.03
CA LEU A 199 1.59 -14.55 19.00
C LEU A 199 2.42 -15.33 20.02
N LYS A 200 1.74 -16.22 20.72
CA LYS A 200 2.32 -17.11 21.73
C LYS A 200 2.10 -18.56 21.33
N ASP A 201 3.00 -19.43 21.74
CA ASP A 201 2.82 -20.88 21.66
C ASP A 201 1.86 -21.38 22.77
N GLY A 202 1.56 -22.68 22.76
CA GLY A 202 0.70 -23.30 23.78
C GLY A 202 1.26 -23.24 25.21
N THR A 203 2.51 -22.80 25.40
CA THR A 203 3.17 -22.61 26.71
C THR A 203 3.19 -21.15 27.15
N GLY A 204 2.64 -20.23 26.33
CA GLY A 204 2.66 -18.78 26.59
C GLY A 204 3.96 -18.08 26.20
N ARG A 205 4.92 -18.77 25.59
CA ARG A 205 6.15 -18.18 25.07
C ARG A 205 5.88 -17.53 23.72
N LYS A 206 6.74 -16.54 23.35
CA LYS A 206 6.67 -15.91 22.03
C LYS A 206 6.81 -16.97 20.93
N LEU A 207 5.89 -16.96 19.97
CA LEU A 207 5.93 -17.86 18.84
C LEU A 207 7.09 -17.53 17.89
N HIS A 208 7.38 -16.24 17.70
CA HIS A 208 8.47 -15.75 16.88
C HIS A 208 9.18 -14.57 17.57
N PRO A 209 10.52 -14.54 17.62
CA PRO A 209 11.26 -13.54 18.38
C PRO A 209 11.10 -12.11 17.83
N THR A 210 10.96 -11.95 16.52
CA THR A 210 11.00 -10.66 15.79
C THR A 210 9.70 -10.27 15.12
N GLN A 211 8.54 -10.76 15.58
CA GLN A 211 7.25 -10.38 15.01
C GLN A 211 7.11 -8.85 14.93
N LYS A 212 6.88 -8.33 13.70
CA LYS A 212 6.64 -6.91 13.46
C LYS A 212 5.20 -6.51 13.81
N PRO A 213 4.96 -5.27 14.24
CA PRO A 213 3.61 -4.78 14.49
C PRO A 213 2.80 -4.71 13.19
N GLU A 214 1.54 -5.17 13.24
CA GLU A 214 0.64 -5.16 12.09
C GLU A 214 0.39 -3.74 11.57
N SER A 215 0.32 -2.76 12.48
CA SER A 215 0.13 -1.35 12.13
C SER A 215 1.26 -0.77 11.24
N LEU A 216 2.49 -1.24 11.41
CA LEU A 216 3.63 -0.85 10.56
C LEU A 216 3.44 -1.37 9.14
N ILE A 217 3.13 -2.65 9.01
CA ILE A 217 2.94 -3.32 7.72
C ILE A 217 1.67 -2.79 7.03
N ALA A 218 0.58 -2.61 7.78
CA ALA A 218 -0.66 -2.04 7.25
C ALA A 218 -0.43 -0.64 6.66
N ARG A 219 0.39 0.21 7.30
CA ARG A 219 0.75 1.53 6.76
C ARG A 219 1.51 1.43 5.44
N ALA A 220 2.48 0.52 5.32
CA ALA A 220 3.22 0.28 4.08
C ALA A 220 2.28 -0.23 2.97
N ILE A 221 1.39 -1.19 3.27
CA ILE A 221 0.40 -1.72 2.33
C ILE A 221 -0.57 -0.62 1.87
N LEU A 222 -1.17 0.12 2.81
CA LEU A 222 -2.11 1.20 2.50
C LEU A 222 -1.47 2.33 1.67
N SER A 223 -0.19 2.63 1.91
CA SER A 223 0.50 3.67 1.14
C SER A 223 0.75 3.27 -0.32
N SER A 224 0.97 1.99 -0.60
CA SER A 224 1.58 1.52 -1.85
C SER A 224 0.71 0.57 -2.66
N THR A 225 -0.54 0.31 -2.25
CA THR A 225 -1.45 -0.65 -2.93
C THR A 225 -2.89 -0.18 -2.98
N LYS A 226 -3.68 -0.85 -3.82
CA LYS A 226 -5.13 -0.74 -3.92
C LYS A 226 -5.80 -2.05 -3.48
N PRO A 227 -7.08 -2.06 -3.10
CA PRO A 227 -7.83 -3.30 -2.88
C PRO A 227 -7.73 -4.23 -4.09
N GLY A 228 -7.53 -5.53 -3.82
CA GLY A 228 -7.33 -6.55 -4.85
C GLY A 228 -5.88 -6.72 -5.34
N ASP A 229 -4.95 -5.83 -4.98
CA ASP A 229 -3.53 -5.98 -5.30
C ASP A 229 -2.91 -7.17 -4.55
N VAL A 230 -1.84 -7.73 -5.10
CA VAL A 230 -1.12 -8.89 -4.55
C VAL A 230 0.13 -8.43 -3.81
N VAL A 231 0.20 -8.75 -2.52
CA VAL A 231 1.33 -8.49 -1.63
C VAL A 231 2.16 -9.75 -1.46
N LEU A 232 3.44 -9.70 -1.78
CA LEU A 232 4.40 -10.77 -1.56
C LEU A 232 5.27 -10.47 -0.33
N ASP A 233 5.45 -11.46 0.53
CA ASP A 233 6.46 -11.44 1.59
C ASP A 233 7.36 -12.68 1.47
N PRO A 234 8.63 -12.51 1.06
CA PRO A 234 9.58 -13.63 0.90
C PRO A 234 10.12 -14.18 2.22
N PHE A 235 9.82 -13.53 3.36
CA PHE A 235 10.27 -13.91 4.71
C PHE A 235 9.08 -13.87 5.68
N PHE A 236 8.11 -14.74 5.45
CA PHE A 236 6.76 -14.58 5.94
C PHE A 236 6.60 -14.74 7.46
N GLY A 237 7.49 -15.51 8.10
CA GLY A 237 7.46 -15.76 9.54
C GLY A 237 6.07 -16.23 10.03
N THR A 238 5.52 -15.47 10.96
CA THR A 238 4.18 -15.75 11.52
C THR A 238 3.01 -15.15 10.74
N GLY A 239 3.25 -14.62 9.54
CA GLY A 239 2.22 -14.17 8.62
C GLY A 239 1.60 -12.80 8.92
N THR A 240 2.32 -11.90 9.56
CA THR A 240 1.78 -10.55 9.86
C THR A 240 1.45 -9.79 8.59
N THR A 241 2.28 -9.91 7.54
CA THR A 241 2.05 -9.27 6.23
C THR A 241 0.77 -9.81 5.57
N GLY A 242 0.57 -11.13 5.58
CA GLY A 242 -0.64 -11.74 5.01
C GLY A 242 -1.90 -11.37 5.78
N ALA A 243 -1.83 -11.34 7.12
CA ALA A 243 -2.94 -10.92 7.96
C ALA A 243 -3.34 -9.45 7.68
N ALA A 244 -2.36 -8.55 7.58
CA ALA A 244 -2.59 -7.15 7.23
C ALA A 244 -3.15 -7.00 5.80
N ALA A 245 -2.58 -7.69 4.82
CA ALA A 245 -3.05 -7.67 3.43
C ALA A 245 -4.50 -8.11 3.33
N ARG A 246 -4.83 -9.27 3.90
CA ARG A 246 -6.20 -9.82 3.88
C ARG A 246 -7.19 -8.90 4.60
N ARG A 247 -6.86 -8.39 5.78
CA ARG A 247 -7.70 -7.43 6.51
C ARG A 247 -8.05 -6.22 5.67
N LEU A 248 -7.09 -5.74 4.89
CA LEU A 248 -7.22 -4.56 4.02
C LEU A 248 -7.78 -4.89 2.62
N GLY A 249 -8.27 -6.12 2.37
CA GLY A 249 -8.83 -6.51 1.08
C GLY A 249 -7.80 -6.65 -0.05
N ARG A 250 -6.54 -6.96 0.30
CA ARG A 250 -5.48 -7.33 -0.63
C ARG A 250 -5.27 -8.83 -0.59
N HIS A 251 -4.76 -9.38 -1.67
CA HIS A 251 -4.27 -10.76 -1.70
C HIS A 251 -2.85 -10.84 -1.16
N TYR A 252 -2.44 -12.02 -0.71
CA TYR A 252 -1.07 -12.25 -0.25
C TYR A 252 -0.47 -13.53 -0.83
N ILE A 253 0.85 -13.54 -0.91
CA ILE A 253 1.69 -14.72 -1.10
C ILE A 253 2.82 -14.59 -0.09
N GLY A 254 2.98 -15.58 0.79
CA GLY A 254 4.08 -15.66 1.74
C GLY A 254 5.02 -16.78 1.38
N VAL A 255 6.33 -16.62 1.63
CA VAL A 255 7.29 -17.73 1.61
C VAL A 255 7.89 -17.89 2.99
N GLU A 256 7.87 -19.12 3.50
CA GLU A 256 8.41 -19.44 4.83
C GLU A 256 9.17 -20.76 4.80
N GLN A 257 10.41 -20.72 5.29
CA GLN A 257 11.29 -21.88 5.25
C GLN A 257 10.87 -22.95 6.26
N ASP A 258 10.46 -22.55 7.47
CA ASP A 258 9.99 -23.46 8.49
C ASP A 258 8.53 -23.89 8.22
N ALA A 259 8.34 -25.18 7.97
CA ALA A 259 7.01 -25.74 7.65
C ALA A 259 5.99 -25.53 8.77
N THR A 260 6.43 -25.48 10.04
CA THR A 260 5.55 -25.23 11.20
C THR A 260 5.08 -23.78 11.22
N TYR A 261 6.01 -22.85 11.00
CA TYR A 261 5.63 -21.44 10.86
C TYR A 261 4.75 -21.21 9.64
N ALA A 262 5.06 -21.82 8.51
CA ALA A 262 4.25 -21.72 7.29
C ALA A 262 2.79 -22.17 7.53
N ALA A 263 2.59 -23.32 8.17
CA ALA A 263 1.26 -23.84 8.47
C ALA A 263 0.49 -22.92 9.44
N ARG A 264 1.14 -22.43 10.50
CA ARG A 264 0.54 -21.50 11.46
C ARG A 264 0.21 -20.16 10.84
N ALA A 265 1.10 -19.62 10.02
CA ALA A 265 0.88 -18.37 9.29
C ALA A 265 -0.30 -18.49 8.32
N GLN A 266 -0.41 -19.62 7.59
CA GLN A 266 -1.54 -19.90 6.71
C GLN A 266 -2.86 -19.92 7.47
N ALA A 267 -2.92 -20.65 8.59
CA ALA A 267 -4.11 -20.73 9.44
C ALA A 267 -4.49 -19.35 10.01
N ARG A 268 -3.49 -18.57 10.50
CA ARG A 268 -3.72 -17.21 10.98
C ARG A 268 -4.33 -16.33 9.91
N CYS A 269 -3.73 -16.30 8.71
CA CYS A 269 -4.22 -15.46 7.63
C CYS A 269 -5.62 -15.85 7.18
N GLN A 270 -5.94 -17.15 7.14
CA GLN A 270 -7.27 -17.64 6.78
C GLN A 270 -8.34 -17.23 7.81
N ALA A 271 -7.98 -17.12 9.08
CA ALA A 271 -8.88 -16.68 10.14
C ALA A 271 -9.18 -15.17 10.15
N VAL A 272 -8.39 -14.37 9.39
CA VAL A 272 -8.63 -12.92 9.30
C VAL A 272 -9.83 -12.64 8.40
N GLU A 273 -10.82 -11.94 8.92
CA GLU A 273 -11.92 -11.40 8.12
C GLU A 273 -11.51 -10.06 7.50
N PRO A 274 -11.69 -9.89 6.18
CA PRO A 274 -11.48 -8.61 5.53
C PRO A 274 -12.42 -7.54 6.11
N LEU A 275 -11.93 -6.31 6.18
CA LEU A 275 -12.79 -5.16 6.49
C LEU A 275 -13.88 -5.00 5.40
N PRO A 276 -15.06 -4.47 5.76
CA PRO A 276 -16.13 -4.22 4.78
C PRO A 276 -15.66 -3.35 3.62
N SER A 277 -16.12 -3.66 2.40
CA SER A 277 -15.72 -2.95 1.18
C SER A 277 -15.75 -1.42 1.27
N PRO A 278 -16.77 -0.78 1.89
CA PRO A 278 -16.75 0.68 2.06
C PRO A 278 -15.58 1.21 2.89
N SER A 279 -15.09 0.40 3.86
CA SER A 279 -13.97 0.80 4.75
C SER A 279 -12.61 0.69 4.09
N ILE A 280 -12.48 -0.09 3.02
CA ILE A 280 -11.22 -0.30 2.30
C ILE A 280 -11.20 0.34 0.91
N ALA A 281 -12.32 0.97 0.50
CA ALA A 281 -12.40 1.66 -0.78
C ALA A 281 -11.30 2.72 -0.89
N PRO A 282 -10.66 2.87 -2.06
CA PRO A 282 -9.65 3.89 -2.25
C PRO A 282 -10.22 5.29 -2.00
N PHE A 283 -9.48 6.10 -1.28
CA PHE A 283 -9.81 7.53 -1.16
C PHE A 283 -9.55 8.19 -2.51
N MET A 284 -10.62 8.65 -3.15
CA MET A 284 -10.53 9.35 -4.43
C MET A 284 -10.53 10.84 -4.21
N THR A 285 -9.49 11.53 -4.69
CA THR A 285 -9.46 12.99 -4.68
C THR A 285 -10.48 13.55 -5.66
N ALA A 286 -10.85 14.81 -5.46
CA ALA A 286 -11.71 15.53 -6.40
C ALA A 286 -11.15 15.59 -7.83
N ARG A 287 -9.82 15.43 -8.00
CA ARG A 287 -9.14 15.39 -9.32
C ARG A 287 -9.24 14.03 -10.00
N GLU A 288 -9.19 12.95 -9.22
CA GLU A 288 -9.24 11.56 -9.72
C GLU A 288 -10.68 11.09 -9.91
N ALA A 289 -11.61 11.67 -9.18
CA ALA A 289 -13.03 11.34 -9.31
C ALA A 289 -13.57 11.68 -10.71
N PRO A 290 -14.42 10.84 -11.30
CA PRO A 290 -15.03 11.09 -12.60
C PRO A 290 -15.65 12.50 -12.66
N ARG A 291 -15.36 13.22 -13.76
CA ARG A 291 -15.94 14.53 -13.97
C ARG A 291 -17.44 14.39 -14.24
N VAL A 292 -18.24 14.93 -13.36
CA VAL A 292 -19.69 15.00 -13.52
C VAL A 292 -20.06 16.46 -13.75
N PRO A 293 -20.51 16.86 -14.95
CA PRO A 293 -20.97 18.21 -15.22
C PRO A 293 -22.28 18.48 -14.47
N PHE A 294 -22.56 19.74 -14.16
CA PHE A 294 -23.80 20.10 -13.44
C PHE A 294 -25.06 19.68 -14.21
N ASN A 295 -25.02 19.76 -15.55
CA ASN A 295 -26.13 19.32 -16.41
C ASN A 295 -26.52 17.84 -16.19
N ALA A 296 -25.59 16.98 -15.82
CA ALA A 296 -25.88 15.58 -15.53
C ALA A 296 -26.87 15.40 -14.37
N LEU A 297 -27.01 16.39 -13.47
CA LEU A 297 -28.04 16.36 -12.43
C LEU A 297 -29.45 16.54 -13.03
N LEU A 298 -29.58 17.39 -14.05
CA LEU A 298 -30.86 17.61 -14.75
C LEU A 298 -31.19 16.41 -15.62
N GLU A 299 -30.25 15.91 -16.41
CA GLU A 299 -30.41 14.77 -17.32
C GLU A 299 -30.82 13.48 -16.57
N ARG A 300 -30.33 13.30 -15.35
CA ARG A 300 -30.70 12.16 -14.49
C ARG A 300 -31.88 12.42 -13.57
N GLY A 301 -32.51 13.57 -13.68
CA GLY A 301 -33.69 13.94 -12.88
C GLY A 301 -33.41 14.18 -11.38
N LEU A 302 -32.13 14.26 -10.99
CA LEU A 302 -31.74 14.56 -9.61
C LEU A 302 -31.98 16.03 -9.23
N MET A 303 -32.07 16.91 -10.22
CA MET A 303 -32.44 18.31 -10.08
C MET A 303 -33.35 18.74 -11.25
N LYS A 304 -34.26 19.67 -11.00
CA LYS A 304 -35.19 20.16 -12.04
C LYS A 304 -34.83 21.60 -12.41
N ALA A 305 -35.09 21.97 -13.66
CA ALA A 305 -35.12 23.37 -14.05
C ALA A 305 -36.13 24.15 -13.20
N GLY A 306 -35.81 25.36 -12.78
CA GLY A 306 -36.57 26.14 -11.84
C GLY A 306 -36.26 25.83 -10.36
N ALA A 307 -35.47 24.83 -10.07
CA ALA A 307 -35.03 24.55 -8.69
C ALA A 307 -34.25 25.74 -8.11
N LYS A 308 -34.47 26.01 -6.83
CA LYS A 308 -33.82 27.09 -6.09
C LYS A 308 -32.56 26.56 -5.43
N LEU A 309 -31.45 27.23 -5.70
CA LEU A 309 -30.16 27.01 -5.00
C LEU A 309 -29.91 28.17 -4.04
N THR A 310 -29.30 27.87 -2.89
CA THR A 310 -28.98 28.88 -1.88
C THR A 310 -27.52 28.73 -1.42
N ASP A 311 -26.96 29.76 -0.78
CA ASP A 311 -25.75 29.58 0.04
C ASP A 311 -26.07 28.74 1.30
N SER A 312 -25.08 28.31 2.04
CA SER A 312 -25.24 27.51 3.26
C SER A 312 -26.12 28.19 4.33
N LYS A 313 -26.20 29.50 4.32
CA LYS A 313 -27.03 30.33 5.25
C LYS A 313 -28.38 30.71 4.68
N GLY A 314 -28.68 30.43 3.41
CA GLY A 314 -29.95 30.76 2.75
C GLY A 314 -30.14 32.25 2.40
N ARG A 315 -29.05 33.03 2.38
CA ARG A 315 -29.11 34.49 2.14
C ARG A 315 -29.09 34.84 0.66
N VAL A 316 -28.41 33.99 -0.15
CA VAL A 316 -28.29 34.14 -1.60
C VAL A 316 -29.21 33.12 -2.27
N ASN A 317 -29.89 33.50 -3.32
CA ASN A 317 -30.82 32.64 -4.06
C ASN A 317 -30.49 32.68 -5.55
N ALA A 318 -30.25 31.52 -6.16
CA ALA A 318 -30.10 31.35 -7.60
C ALA A 318 -31.14 30.36 -8.11
N LEU A 319 -31.52 30.46 -9.39
CA LEU A 319 -32.43 29.53 -10.07
C LEU A 319 -31.70 28.69 -11.07
N VAL A 320 -31.99 27.41 -11.08
CA VAL A 320 -31.48 26.45 -12.08
C VAL A 320 -32.26 26.64 -13.38
N ARG A 321 -31.53 26.79 -14.49
CA ARG A 321 -32.11 26.92 -15.83
C ARG A 321 -32.12 25.59 -16.59
N ALA A 322 -32.98 25.50 -17.58
CA ALA A 322 -33.14 24.27 -18.38
C ALA A 322 -31.85 23.89 -19.20
N ASP A 323 -31.00 24.87 -19.49
CA ASP A 323 -29.74 24.72 -20.20
C ASP A 323 -28.58 24.31 -19.27
N GLY A 324 -28.83 24.02 -17.99
CA GLY A 324 -27.78 23.66 -17.03
C GLY A 324 -26.98 24.83 -16.49
N THR A 325 -27.35 26.07 -16.84
CA THR A 325 -26.81 27.26 -16.17
C THR A 325 -27.66 27.62 -14.93
N ILE A 326 -27.13 28.51 -14.10
CA ILE A 326 -27.92 29.09 -13.00
C ILE A 326 -27.98 30.59 -13.15
N SER A 327 -29.08 31.21 -12.69
CA SER A 327 -29.24 32.67 -12.68
C SER A 327 -29.34 33.22 -11.28
N LEU A 328 -28.67 34.35 -11.05
CA LEU A 328 -28.69 35.12 -9.78
C LEU A 328 -29.19 36.52 -10.08
N ARG A 329 -30.24 36.97 -9.37
CA ARG A 329 -30.74 38.33 -9.44
C ARG A 329 -30.21 39.17 -8.28
N SER A 330 -29.69 40.35 -8.63
CA SER A 330 -29.27 41.36 -7.68
C SER A 330 -29.91 42.70 -8.07
N GLY A 331 -31.03 43.05 -7.42
CA GLY A 331 -31.81 44.22 -7.80
C GLY A 331 -32.44 44.07 -9.20
N LYS A 332 -32.08 44.97 -10.13
CA LYS A 332 -32.52 44.93 -11.53
C LYS A 332 -31.64 44.08 -12.44
N ASP A 333 -30.46 43.69 -11.96
CA ASP A 333 -29.49 42.96 -12.74
C ASP A 333 -29.64 41.46 -12.57
N GLU A 334 -29.50 40.72 -13.66
CA GLU A 334 -29.46 39.26 -13.66
C GLU A 334 -28.13 38.76 -14.23
N SER A 335 -27.41 37.95 -13.45
CA SER A 335 -26.22 37.27 -13.86
C SER A 335 -26.52 35.80 -14.17
N VAL A 336 -26.08 35.29 -15.34
CA VAL A 336 -26.30 33.92 -15.77
C VAL A 336 -24.93 33.25 -16.07
N GLY A 337 -24.78 31.99 -15.66
CA GLY A 337 -23.53 31.25 -15.92
C GLY A 337 -23.45 29.92 -15.21
N SER A 338 -22.26 29.34 -15.17
CA SER A 338 -22.01 28.09 -14.45
C SER A 338 -22.15 28.27 -12.95
N ILE A 339 -22.38 27.13 -12.24
CA ILE A 339 -22.43 27.12 -10.78
C ILE A 339 -21.18 27.74 -10.13
N HIS A 340 -20.01 27.60 -10.78
CA HIS A 340 -18.76 28.18 -10.29
C HIS A 340 -18.73 29.70 -10.47
N ARG A 341 -19.06 30.17 -11.68
CA ARG A 341 -19.04 31.60 -12.00
C ARG A 341 -20.05 32.37 -11.16
N ILE A 342 -21.28 31.88 -11.08
CA ILE A 342 -22.33 32.56 -10.32
C ILE A 342 -22.07 32.48 -8.80
N GLY A 343 -21.45 31.38 -8.32
CA GLY A 343 -20.99 31.29 -6.93
C GLY A 343 -19.87 32.29 -6.61
N ALA A 344 -18.96 32.53 -7.54
CA ALA A 344 -17.91 33.55 -7.38
C ALA A 344 -18.52 34.96 -7.33
N ILE A 345 -19.44 35.32 -8.26
CA ILE A 345 -20.17 36.58 -8.27
C ILE A 345 -20.96 36.80 -6.96
N ALA A 346 -21.65 35.77 -6.48
CA ALA A 346 -22.44 35.84 -5.25
C ALA A 346 -21.61 36.15 -4.00
N GLN A 347 -20.32 35.83 -4.03
CA GLN A 347 -19.36 36.04 -2.94
C GLN A 347 -18.46 37.26 -3.15
N GLY A 348 -18.44 37.87 -4.34
CA GLY A 348 -17.46 38.88 -4.70
C GLY A 348 -16.05 38.37 -4.83
N LEU A 349 -15.87 37.08 -5.26
CA LEU A 349 -14.61 36.41 -5.38
C LEU A 349 -14.26 36.17 -6.87
N GLU A 350 -12.97 36.00 -7.17
CA GLU A 350 -12.51 35.66 -8.51
C GLU A 350 -12.86 34.23 -8.92
N ALA A 351 -12.90 33.30 -7.96
CA ALA A 351 -13.20 31.88 -8.18
C ALA A 351 -14.02 31.29 -7.03
N CYS A 352 -14.80 30.26 -7.34
CA CYS A 352 -15.61 29.55 -6.36
C CYS A 352 -15.75 28.07 -6.76
N ASN A 353 -15.75 27.18 -5.79
CA ASN A 353 -16.23 25.82 -5.98
C ASN A 353 -17.77 25.79 -5.84
N GLY A 354 -18.47 25.93 -6.95
CA GLY A 354 -19.94 25.95 -6.95
C GLY A 354 -20.59 24.69 -6.42
N TRP A 355 -19.93 23.54 -6.46
CA TRP A 355 -20.47 22.28 -5.93
C TRP A 355 -20.63 22.32 -4.40
N THR A 356 -19.70 22.92 -3.71
CA THR A 356 -19.72 23.03 -2.24
C THR A 356 -20.42 24.30 -1.76
N TYR A 357 -20.44 25.34 -2.60
CA TYR A 357 -21.08 26.62 -2.25
C TYR A 357 -22.60 26.58 -2.33
N TRP A 358 -23.15 25.98 -3.43
CA TRP A 358 -24.57 25.92 -3.63
C TRP A 358 -25.23 24.76 -2.89
N HIS A 359 -26.34 25.02 -2.27
CA HIS A 359 -27.16 24.11 -1.49
C HIS A 359 -28.56 24.03 -2.07
N PHE A 360 -29.21 22.90 -1.92
CA PHE A 360 -30.63 22.69 -2.23
C PHE A 360 -31.36 22.17 -1.00
N ASP A 361 -32.66 22.29 -0.98
CA ASP A 361 -33.49 21.73 0.11
C ASP A 361 -33.86 20.29 -0.23
N GLU A 362 -33.50 19.35 0.64
CA GLU A 362 -33.93 17.96 0.59
C GLU A 362 -34.78 17.65 1.83
N LYS A 363 -36.10 17.69 1.68
CA LYS A 363 -37.05 17.37 2.76
C LYS A 363 -36.89 18.24 4.03
N GLY A 364 -36.64 19.53 3.86
CA GLY A 364 -36.44 20.47 4.95
C GLY A 364 -35.01 20.53 5.50
N SER A 365 -34.09 19.76 4.94
CA SER A 365 -32.65 19.80 5.25
C SER A 365 -31.89 20.42 4.08
N ARG A 366 -31.03 21.39 4.39
CA ARG A 366 -30.21 22.06 3.39
C ARG A 366 -28.93 21.26 3.15
N GLN A 367 -28.77 20.76 1.91
CA GLN A 367 -27.64 19.91 1.50
C GLN A 367 -26.86 20.59 0.38
N PRO A 368 -25.51 20.48 0.36
CA PRO A 368 -24.70 20.93 -0.78
C PRO A 368 -25.03 20.11 -2.02
N ILE A 369 -25.05 20.75 -3.21
CA ILE A 369 -25.31 20.04 -4.47
C ILE A 369 -24.24 18.98 -4.79
N ASP A 370 -23.09 19.03 -4.13
CA ASP A 370 -22.05 18.02 -4.21
C ASP A 370 -22.53 16.63 -3.77
N SER A 371 -23.50 16.55 -2.86
CA SER A 371 -24.13 15.30 -2.44
C SER A 371 -24.83 14.57 -3.59
N LEU A 372 -25.45 15.33 -4.51
CA LEU A 372 -26.06 14.76 -5.73
C LEU A 372 -25.00 14.29 -6.73
N ARG A 373 -23.89 15.04 -6.85
CA ARG A 373 -22.75 14.62 -7.66
C ARG A 373 -22.13 13.32 -7.14
N ALA A 374 -22.02 13.17 -5.81
CA ALA A 374 -21.52 11.95 -5.18
C ALA A 374 -22.40 10.73 -5.49
N LYS A 375 -23.75 10.89 -5.55
CA LYS A 375 -24.67 9.81 -5.95
C LYS A 375 -24.33 9.32 -7.36
N ILE A 376 -24.15 10.24 -8.34
CA ILE A 376 -23.79 9.87 -9.72
C ILE A 376 -22.45 9.16 -9.79
N ARG A 377 -21.45 9.62 -9.02
CA ARG A 377 -20.12 8.97 -8.98
C ARG A 377 -20.18 7.57 -8.42
N ALA A 378 -20.99 7.35 -7.37
CA ALA A 378 -21.19 6.02 -6.81
C ALA A 378 -21.83 5.05 -7.83
N GLU A 379 -22.81 5.50 -8.61
CA GLU A 379 -23.40 4.72 -9.70
C GLU A 379 -22.38 4.39 -10.79
N MET A 380 -21.51 5.35 -11.17
CA MET A 380 -20.47 5.13 -12.18
C MET A 380 -19.39 4.17 -11.70
N ALA A 381 -19.13 4.07 -10.40
CA ALA A 381 -18.15 3.15 -9.83
C ALA A 381 -18.70 1.71 -9.67
N SER A 382 -20.02 1.52 -9.76
CA SER A 382 -20.68 0.21 -9.67
C SER A 382 -20.93 -0.46 -11.03
N LEU A 383 -20.60 0.23 -12.13
CA LEU A 383 -20.64 -0.26 -13.51
C LEU A 383 -19.27 -0.73 -13.99
#